data_3653ab50f3786648634a0d82c0c56f12
#
_entry.id   3653ab50f3786648634a0d82c0c56f12
#
_cell.length_a   1.000
_cell.length_b   1.000
_cell.length_c   1.000
_cell.angle_alpha   90.00
_cell.angle_beta   90.00
_cell.angle_gamma   90.00
#
_symmetry.space_group_name_H-M   'P 1'
#
loop_
_entity.id
_entity.type
_entity.pdbx_description
1 polymer ?
#
loop_
_entity_poly.entity_id
_entity_poly.type
_entity_poly.pdbx_seq_one_letter_code
_entity_poly.pdbx_strand_id
1 'polypeptide(L)'
;MSRLARLVALTVFAVGALAFPAIAMAGHENDPRTDNLRPRGHIVEPAVLGGFGGGNPDVHTDLAFWGRYAFQGNWDGFNIRDIRSPDNPRTVSRTFCDGNQGDIVVWDDILVRAWNTPAGATGPFGAGFTCDGQPVPEDFEGVHVFDISDKQNPELVDSIELSQRPMSARGDEQDGAIGCGSHTLTLVPDLRNDRVLIYNQTSGGPCPFVGILEVPLEDPEAAEWVRDEPLVEADAGHDSGVILGRANLLAVAAHDHTNVYDIGRNSTPGGTIDNPRFLYHIIEPGVCNEPGNPLCNGNWHSASFTWDGEVIILGWEPGGGLQAECEASDPAAKKSFFFYDADTGEKLGQWTLPRPQGAQENCTLHNYNLIPLRDGRDILVSGNYQAGEWVIDLTNPANPRTVAWSDPPPVPPPPGLGDPPIFCTAGGGCPLTGAWSGYWYNGFIYESHIGEGLNIFELKGRETRSAIKLGHLNPQTQEFTIDSRGKPGRGDDDDDDDDRGDDDRDRDRRR
;
A
#
# COMPACT_ATOMS: atom_id res chain seq x y z
N MET A 1 30.09 28.29 77.75
CA MET A 1 29.77 28.94 76.45
C MET A 1 30.09 27.94 75.38
N SER A 2 29.09 27.19 74.93
CA SER A 2 29.24 26.06 74.01
C SER A 2 28.73 26.46 72.62
N ARG A 3 29.60 26.27 71.63
CA ARG A 3 29.23 26.42 70.20
C ARG A 3 28.69 25.09 69.69
N LEU A 4 27.43 25.07 69.37
CA LEU A 4 26.81 23.96 68.63
C LEU A 4 27.16 24.13 67.15
N ALA A 5 27.91 23.18 66.57
CA ALA A 5 28.10 23.03 65.15
C ALA A 5 26.91 22.22 64.59
N ARG A 6 26.15 22.80 63.65
CA ARG A 6 25.13 22.10 62.85
C ARG A 6 25.80 21.44 61.65
N LEU A 7 25.86 20.13 61.63
CA LEU A 7 26.15 19.34 60.44
C LEU A 7 24.91 19.35 59.54
N VAL A 8 25.04 19.87 58.36
CA VAL A 8 24.06 19.71 57.25
C VAL A 8 24.55 18.52 56.43
N ALA A 9 23.80 17.41 56.54
CA ALA A 9 23.99 16.25 55.67
C ALA A 9 23.39 16.55 54.29
N LEU A 10 24.23 16.72 53.28
CA LEU A 10 23.79 16.73 51.87
C LEU A 10 23.54 15.28 51.43
N THR A 11 22.29 14.89 51.28
CA THR A 11 21.93 13.65 50.64
C THR A 11 21.92 13.87 49.13
N VAL A 12 22.94 13.40 48.43
CA VAL A 12 23.01 13.36 46.97
C VAL A 12 22.12 12.19 46.52
N PHE A 13 20.97 12.51 45.97
CA PHE A 13 20.19 11.52 45.23
C PHE A 13 20.90 11.30 43.87
N ALA A 14 21.60 10.17 43.73
CA ALA A 14 22.04 9.66 42.48
C ALA A 14 20.76 9.16 41.74
N VAL A 15 20.24 9.95 40.81
CA VAL A 15 19.30 9.48 39.81
C VAL A 15 20.08 8.55 38.89
N GLY A 16 20.01 7.26 39.18
CA GLY A 16 20.47 6.25 38.23
C GLY A 16 19.60 6.36 36.98
N ALA A 17 20.17 6.90 35.90
CA ALA A 17 19.58 6.71 34.58
C ALA A 17 19.53 5.19 34.34
N LEU A 18 18.36 4.61 34.45
CA LEU A 18 18.07 3.31 33.88
C LEU A 18 18.27 3.49 32.37
N ALA A 19 19.46 3.16 31.91
CA ALA A 19 19.66 2.90 30.48
C ALA A 19 18.80 1.64 30.19
N PHE A 20 17.62 1.87 29.69
CA PHE A 20 16.93 0.82 28.94
C PHE A 20 17.89 0.41 27.81
N PRO A 21 18.19 -0.89 27.63
CA PRO A 21 18.87 -1.29 26.43
C PRO A 21 17.99 -0.74 25.28
N ALA A 22 18.52 0.17 24.48
CA ALA A 22 18.03 0.35 23.15
C ALA A 22 18.08 -1.06 22.55
N ILE A 23 16.94 -1.68 22.39
CA ILE A 23 16.82 -2.83 21.50
C ILE A 23 17.25 -2.23 20.19
N ALA A 24 18.49 -2.50 19.78
CA ALA A 24 18.92 -2.24 18.44
C ALA A 24 17.98 -3.10 17.60
N MET A 25 16.94 -2.46 17.01
CA MET A 25 16.12 -3.06 15.99
C MET A 25 17.08 -3.22 14.83
N ALA A 26 17.79 -4.34 14.81
CA ALA A 26 18.61 -4.72 13.69
C ALA A 26 17.61 -5.07 12.60
N GLY A 27 17.65 -4.37 11.48
CA GLY A 27 16.89 -4.79 10.32
C GLY A 27 17.10 -6.29 10.09
N HIS A 28 16.22 -6.94 9.42
CA HIS A 28 16.02 -8.41 9.24
C HIS A 28 17.29 -9.29 9.01
N GLU A 29 18.49 -8.82 9.41
CA GLU A 29 19.76 -9.53 9.22
C GLU A 29 19.80 -10.89 9.91
N ASN A 30 19.07 -11.05 11.00
CA ASN A 30 19.07 -12.27 11.80
C ASN A 30 17.77 -13.09 11.69
N ASP A 31 16.82 -12.65 10.90
CA ASP A 31 15.55 -13.33 10.76
C ASP A 31 15.68 -14.67 10.04
N PRO A 32 14.84 -15.65 10.39
CA PRO A 32 14.65 -16.84 9.60
C PRO A 32 14.27 -16.46 8.15
N ARG A 33 15.02 -16.97 7.19
CA ARG A 33 14.78 -16.68 5.77
C ARG A 33 15.40 -17.71 4.85
N THR A 34 15.04 -17.64 3.58
CA THR A 34 15.74 -18.37 2.53
C THR A 34 17.07 -17.68 2.15
N ASP A 35 18.07 -18.46 1.75
CA ASP A 35 19.41 -17.94 1.40
C ASP A 35 19.42 -16.96 0.23
N ASN A 36 18.38 -17.01 -0.62
CA ASN A 36 18.24 -16.18 -1.80
C ASN A 36 17.52 -14.85 -1.54
N LEU A 37 16.93 -14.62 -0.36
CA LEU A 37 16.41 -13.32 0.06
C LEU A 37 17.37 -12.69 1.07
N ARG A 38 18.05 -11.63 0.65
CA ARG A 38 19.14 -11.04 1.41
C ARG A 38 18.79 -9.64 1.91
N PRO A 39 18.80 -9.39 3.23
CA PRO A 39 18.74 -8.04 3.75
C PRO A 39 19.88 -7.19 3.21
N ARG A 40 19.59 -5.93 2.89
CA ARG A 40 20.54 -4.94 2.40
C ARG A 40 20.62 -3.75 3.37
N GLY A 41 19.95 -2.67 3.11
CA GLY A 41 19.88 -1.53 4.00
C GLY A 41 18.56 -1.44 4.73
N HIS A 42 18.53 -0.56 5.70
CA HIS A 42 17.31 -0.21 6.43
C HIS A 42 17.35 1.24 6.90
N ILE A 43 16.20 1.82 7.17
CA ILE A 43 16.04 3.07 7.92
C ILE A 43 15.28 2.72 9.18
N VAL A 44 15.97 2.82 10.32
CA VAL A 44 15.35 2.61 11.63
C VAL A 44 14.61 3.88 12.02
N GLU A 45 13.31 3.81 12.05
CA GLU A 45 12.42 4.90 12.43
C GLU A 45 11.22 4.32 13.20
N PRO A 46 11.42 4.02 14.50
CA PRO A 46 10.40 3.36 15.28
C PRO A 46 9.12 4.16 15.33
N ALA A 47 8.01 3.52 14.95
CA ALA A 47 6.69 4.07 15.12
C ALA A 47 6.34 4.19 16.60
N VAL A 48 5.66 5.27 16.96
CA VAL A 48 5.13 5.49 18.31
C VAL A 48 3.61 5.49 18.21
N LEU A 49 3.00 4.36 18.48
CA LEU A 49 1.54 4.23 18.45
C LEU A 49 0.89 5.28 19.37
N GLY A 50 0.03 6.10 18.79
CA GLY A 50 -0.60 7.22 19.47
C GLY A 50 0.32 8.42 19.72
N GLY A 51 1.48 8.47 19.07
CA GLY A 51 2.47 9.54 19.17
C GLY A 51 2.13 10.80 18.36
N PHE A 52 0.87 11.08 18.09
CA PHE A 52 0.41 12.26 17.35
C PHE A 52 1.15 13.52 17.77
N GLY A 53 1.98 14.07 16.87
CA GLY A 53 2.73 15.29 17.13
C GLY A 53 3.98 15.16 18.00
N GLY A 54 4.45 13.96 18.32
CA GLY A 54 5.61 13.73 19.20
C GLY A 54 6.98 13.75 18.52
N GLY A 55 7.05 13.97 17.21
CA GLY A 55 8.30 14.00 16.45
C GLY A 55 8.81 12.63 16.00
N ASN A 56 8.13 11.55 16.35
CA ASN A 56 8.29 10.22 15.76
C ASN A 56 7.06 9.91 14.90
N PRO A 57 7.23 9.24 13.74
CA PRO A 57 6.10 8.83 12.93
C PRO A 57 5.22 7.83 13.70
N ASP A 58 3.93 7.87 13.42
CA ASP A 58 3.02 6.82 13.81
C ASP A 58 3.17 5.63 12.83
N VAL A 59 2.28 4.68 12.85
CA VAL A 59 2.27 3.47 12.02
C VAL A 59 2.68 3.76 10.58
N HIS A 60 3.77 3.14 10.13
CA HIS A 60 4.18 3.22 8.72
C HIS A 60 3.24 2.40 7.84
N THR A 61 2.89 2.97 6.70
CA THR A 61 1.93 2.39 5.77
C THR A 61 2.55 2.13 4.39
N ASP A 62 1.88 2.50 3.33
CA ASP A 62 2.24 2.08 1.98
C ASP A 62 3.43 2.85 1.37
N LEU A 63 3.89 2.38 0.21
CA LEU A 63 5.01 2.92 -0.53
C LEU A 63 4.62 3.27 -1.97
N ALA A 64 5.14 4.41 -2.44
CA ALA A 64 5.21 4.73 -3.85
C ALA A 64 6.66 5.07 -4.24
N PHE A 65 6.99 5.04 -5.54
CA PHE A 65 8.35 5.25 -6.00
C PHE A 65 8.41 6.20 -7.21
N TRP A 66 9.40 7.09 -7.18
CA TRP A 66 9.72 7.94 -8.34
C TRP A 66 11.23 8.11 -8.49
N GLY A 67 11.78 7.56 -9.57
CA GLY A 67 13.22 7.58 -9.82
C GLY A 67 14.03 6.93 -8.69
N ARG A 68 14.74 7.76 -7.94
CA ARG A 68 15.58 7.31 -6.81
C ARG A 68 14.93 7.46 -5.44
N TYR A 69 13.69 7.86 -5.41
CA TYR A 69 12.97 8.09 -4.16
C TYR A 69 11.92 7.03 -3.91
N ALA A 70 11.81 6.61 -2.67
CA ALA A 70 10.65 5.95 -2.12
C ALA A 70 9.90 6.94 -1.24
N PHE A 71 8.60 6.98 -1.38
CA PHE A 71 7.68 7.74 -0.54
C PHE A 71 7.00 6.74 0.36
N GLN A 72 7.04 6.99 1.66
CA GLN A 72 6.49 6.09 2.67
C GLN A 72 5.43 6.83 3.47
N GLY A 73 4.18 6.40 3.35
CA GLY A 73 3.08 6.89 4.16
C GLY A 73 3.20 6.48 5.62
N ASN A 74 2.52 7.20 6.47
CA ASN A 74 2.30 6.84 7.87
C ASN A 74 1.04 7.54 8.39
N TRP A 75 0.55 7.15 9.56
CA TRP A 75 -0.71 7.68 10.09
C TRP A 75 -0.67 9.17 10.45
N ASP A 76 0.51 9.77 10.58
CA ASP A 76 0.67 11.19 10.87
C ASP A 76 1.47 11.94 9.80
N GLY A 77 1.52 11.42 8.56
CA GLY A 77 2.16 12.09 7.45
C GLY A 77 2.76 11.16 6.41
N PHE A 78 3.94 11.54 5.93
CA PHE A 78 4.75 10.73 5.03
C PHE A 78 6.24 11.10 5.11
N ASN A 79 7.06 10.18 4.63
CA ASN A 79 8.50 10.35 4.57
C ASN A 79 9.01 10.19 3.14
N ILE A 80 9.95 11.02 2.71
CA ILE A 80 10.66 10.84 1.46
C ILE A 80 12.03 10.20 1.75
N ARG A 81 12.33 9.09 1.07
CA ARG A 81 13.54 8.28 1.25
C ARG A 81 14.40 8.32 -0.01
N ASP A 82 15.67 8.65 0.08
CA ASP A 82 16.63 8.46 -1.01
C ASP A 82 17.15 7.02 -0.98
N ILE A 83 16.74 6.23 -1.97
CA ILE A 83 17.06 4.81 -2.12
C ILE A 83 18.11 4.54 -3.21
N ARG A 84 18.82 5.56 -3.68
CA ARG A 84 19.92 5.46 -4.64
C ARG A 84 20.96 4.42 -4.27
N SER A 85 21.22 4.28 -2.97
CA SER A 85 22.11 3.28 -2.40
C SER A 85 21.31 2.34 -1.49
N PRO A 86 20.84 1.19 -1.98
CA PRO A 86 20.04 0.27 -1.19
C PRO A 86 20.72 -0.24 0.09
N ASP A 87 22.06 -0.23 0.14
CA ASP A 87 22.81 -0.56 1.36
C ASP A 87 22.89 0.59 2.37
N ASN A 88 22.52 1.81 1.98
CA ASN A 88 22.58 2.98 2.83
C ASN A 88 21.50 4.00 2.44
N PRO A 89 20.22 3.62 2.57
CA PRO A 89 19.09 4.50 2.30
C PRO A 89 19.08 5.65 3.30
N ARG A 90 18.45 6.78 2.94
CA ARG A 90 18.43 7.97 3.80
C ARG A 90 17.08 8.65 3.76
N THR A 91 16.61 9.13 4.89
CA THR A 91 15.49 10.06 4.96
C THR A 91 15.91 11.41 4.38
N VAL A 92 15.12 11.92 3.44
CA VAL A 92 15.27 13.24 2.82
C VAL A 92 14.44 14.26 3.58
N SER A 93 13.17 13.94 3.81
CA SER A 93 12.23 14.78 4.56
C SER A 93 11.20 13.94 5.28
N ARG A 94 10.54 14.59 6.25
CA ARG A 94 9.36 14.11 6.97
C ARG A 94 8.33 15.21 6.93
N THR A 95 7.16 14.91 6.42
CA THR A 95 6.05 15.85 6.37
C THR A 95 4.98 15.38 7.33
N PHE A 96 4.64 16.26 8.26
CA PHE A 96 3.62 15.98 9.25
C PHE A 96 2.24 16.37 8.70
N CYS A 97 1.33 15.42 8.71
CA CYS A 97 -0.05 15.59 8.27
C CYS A 97 -0.89 14.54 8.99
N ASP A 98 -1.53 14.92 10.09
CA ASP A 98 -2.31 14.00 10.90
C ASP A 98 -3.31 13.21 10.07
N GLY A 99 -3.75 12.08 10.57
CA GLY A 99 -4.80 11.24 10.02
C GLY A 99 -4.32 9.86 9.59
N ASN A 100 -5.06 8.84 9.92
CA ASN A 100 -4.80 7.47 9.52
C ASN A 100 -5.34 7.22 8.11
N GLN A 101 -5.11 6.25 7.58
CA GLN A 101 -4.29 5.27 6.97
C GLN A 101 -3.00 5.87 6.39
N GLY A 102 -3.11 7.06 5.77
CA GLY A 102 -1.96 7.72 5.17
C GLY A 102 -1.44 7.01 3.93
N ASP A 103 -2.31 6.32 3.18
CA ASP A 103 -1.94 5.79 1.87
C ASP A 103 -1.55 6.91 0.92
N ILE A 104 -0.62 6.63 0.01
CA ILE A 104 -0.01 7.64 -0.85
C ILE A 104 0.16 7.15 -2.28
N VAL A 105 -0.03 8.07 -3.22
CA VAL A 105 0.33 7.90 -4.62
C VAL A 105 1.14 9.09 -5.12
N VAL A 106 2.01 8.87 -6.10
CA VAL A 106 2.95 9.89 -6.58
C VAL A 106 2.97 9.94 -8.10
N TRP A 107 2.92 11.14 -8.64
CA TRP A 107 3.18 11.39 -10.05
C TRP A 107 4.09 12.60 -10.22
N ASP A 108 5.32 12.38 -10.64
CA ASP A 108 6.37 13.39 -10.81
C ASP A 108 6.60 14.23 -9.54
N ASP A 109 6.13 15.44 -9.50
CA ASP A 109 6.25 16.36 -8.38
C ASP A 109 4.94 16.51 -7.58
N ILE A 110 3.96 15.64 -7.81
CA ILE A 110 2.68 15.61 -7.10
C ILE A 110 2.62 14.37 -6.22
N LEU A 111 2.23 14.54 -4.95
CA LEU A 111 1.88 13.46 -4.04
C LEU A 111 0.46 13.67 -3.53
N VAL A 112 -0.36 12.62 -3.57
CA VAL A 112 -1.70 12.62 -2.98
C VAL A 112 -1.72 11.64 -1.83
N ARG A 113 -2.25 12.09 -0.68
CA ARG A 113 -2.33 11.33 0.58
C ARG A 113 -3.77 11.15 1.04
N ALA A 114 -4.12 9.96 1.44
CA ALA A 114 -5.44 9.60 1.98
C ALA A 114 -5.61 10.02 3.45
N TRP A 115 -6.85 10.34 3.82
CA TRP A 115 -7.30 10.54 5.19
C TRP A 115 -8.57 9.75 5.46
N ASN A 116 -8.46 8.67 6.22
CA ASN A 116 -9.50 7.64 6.30
C ASN A 116 -10.60 7.92 7.33
N THR A 117 -10.25 8.42 8.51
CA THR A 117 -11.22 8.56 9.61
C THR A 117 -11.60 10.03 9.78
N PRO A 118 -12.89 10.37 10.00
CA PRO A 118 -13.29 11.75 10.22
C PRO A 118 -12.44 12.44 11.28
N ALA A 119 -11.96 13.65 10.99
CA ALA A 119 -11.20 14.43 11.93
C ALA A 119 -12.14 14.86 13.09
N GLY A 120 -11.93 14.32 14.28
CA GLY A 120 -12.70 14.75 15.44
C GLY A 120 -12.39 16.20 15.86
N ALA A 121 -13.29 16.83 16.63
CA ALA A 121 -13.07 18.16 17.20
C ALA A 121 -11.81 18.23 18.08
N THR A 122 -11.44 17.11 18.66
CA THR A 122 -10.21 16.94 19.43
C THR A 122 -9.60 15.57 19.09
N GLY A 123 -8.36 15.57 18.62
CA GLY A 123 -7.60 14.34 18.51
C GLY A 123 -7.56 13.57 19.83
N PRO A 124 -7.10 12.33 19.84
CA PRO A 124 -7.11 11.45 21.02
C PRO A 124 -6.39 12.05 22.24
N PHE A 125 -5.64 13.15 22.06
CA PHE A 125 -4.93 13.87 23.14
C PHE A 125 -5.39 15.32 23.35
N GLY A 126 -6.53 15.73 22.75
CA GLY A 126 -7.16 17.03 22.98
C GLY A 126 -6.56 18.22 22.19
N ALA A 127 -5.66 17.97 21.25
CA ALA A 127 -5.22 18.94 20.26
C ALA A 127 -6.02 18.77 18.97
N GLY A 128 -6.28 19.85 18.21
CA GLY A 128 -6.85 19.75 16.87
C GLY A 128 -5.86 19.07 15.91
N PHE A 129 -6.39 18.48 14.85
CA PHE A 129 -5.58 17.90 13.79
C PHE A 129 -4.95 18.97 12.90
N THR A 130 -3.78 18.71 12.37
CA THR A 130 -3.05 19.60 11.45
C THR A 130 -2.45 18.84 10.28
N CYS A 131 -2.32 19.51 9.14
CA CYS A 131 -1.59 19.00 7.98
C CYS A 131 -0.65 20.10 7.49
N ASP A 132 0.64 19.84 7.44
CA ASP A 132 1.69 20.82 7.11
C ASP A 132 1.55 22.14 7.88
N GLY A 133 1.22 22.04 9.18
CA GLY A 133 1.02 23.17 10.06
C GLY A 133 -0.30 23.93 9.85
N GLN A 134 -1.15 23.52 8.91
CA GLN A 134 -2.48 24.09 8.71
C GLN A 134 -3.51 23.29 9.53
N PRO A 135 -4.48 23.94 10.17
CA PRO A 135 -5.56 23.25 10.87
C PRO A 135 -6.41 22.45 9.90
N VAL A 136 -6.72 21.20 10.26
CA VAL A 136 -7.68 20.38 9.54
C VAL A 136 -9.06 20.60 10.13
N PRO A 137 -10.10 20.85 9.29
CA PRO A 137 -11.47 21.03 9.77
C PRO A 137 -11.98 19.81 10.56
N GLU A 138 -12.89 20.05 11.51
CA GLU A 138 -13.65 18.98 12.15
C GLU A 138 -14.46 18.22 11.09
N ASP A 139 -14.55 16.92 11.23
CA ASP A 139 -15.21 15.99 10.31
C ASP A 139 -14.54 15.87 8.91
N PHE A 140 -13.34 16.39 8.71
CA PHE A 140 -12.63 16.22 7.46
C PHE A 140 -12.36 14.72 7.18
N GLU A 141 -12.73 14.30 6.00
CA GLU A 141 -12.37 13.05 5.34
C GLU A 141 -12.06 13.36 3.88
N GLY A 142 -11.06 12.75 3.31
CA GLY A 142 -10.69 13.03 1.92
C GLY A 142 -9.23 12.84 1.62
N VAL A 143 -8.67 13.74 0.84
CA VAL A 143 -7.27 13.67 0.41
C VAL A 143 -6.57 15.01 0.57
N HIS A 144 -5.26 14.92 0.74
CA HIS A 144 -4.36 16.07 0.70
C HIS A 144 -3.43 15.96 -0.51
N VAL A 145 -3.28 17.04 -1.24
CA VAL A 145 -2.41 17.16 -2.41
C VAL A 145 -1.19 17.98 -2.03
N PHE A 146 0.00 17.47 -2.33
CA PHE A 146 1.28 18.12 -2.03
C PHE A 146 2.08 18.37 -3.29
N ASP A 147 2.71 19.54 -3.39
CA ASP A 147 3.86 19.77 -4.25
C ASP A 147 5.10 19.20 -3.57
N ILE A 148 5.74 18.26 -4.25
CA ILE A 148 6.96 17.61 -3.81
C ILE A 148 8.15 17.92 -4.74
N SER A 149 8.11 19.00 -5.52
CA SER A 149 9.20 19.43 -6.40
C SER A 149 10.49 19.64 -5.61
N ASP A 150 10.42 20.28 -4.45
CA ASP A 150 11.48 20.22 -3.43
C ASP A 150 11.27 19.04 -2.48
N LYS A 151 11.93 17.93 -2.75
CA LYS A 151 11.85 16.72 -1.92
C LYS A 151 12.31 16.93 -0.47
N GLN A 152 12.95 18.08 -0.15
CA GLN A 152 13.35 18.41 1.23
C GLN A 152 12.27 19.19 1.97
N ASN A 153 11.43 19.90 1.25
CA ASN A 153 10.37 20.75 1.78
C ASN A 153 9.09 20.56 0.97
N PRO A 154 8.39 19.43 1.09
CA PRO A 154 7.07 19.27 0.52
C PRO A 154 6.11 20.35 1.02
N GLU A 155 5.22 20.84 0.16
CA GLU A 155 4.24 21.87 0.50
C GLU A 155 2.81 21.35 0.26
N LEU A 156 1.92 21.53 1.24
CA LEU A 156 0.50 21.24 1.06
C LEU A 156 -0.11 22.28 0.12
N VAL A 157 -0.64 21.83 -1.03
CA VAL A 157 -1.26 22.72 -2.01
C VAL A 157 -2.77 22.72 -1.94
N ASP A 158 -3.40 21.57 -1.59
CA ASP A 158 -4.84 21.51 -1.43
C ASP A 158 -5.27 20.37 -0.47
N SER A 159 -6.50 20.52 0.06
CA SER A 159 -7.17 19.55 0.93
C SER A 159 -8.61 19.39 0.45
N ILE A 160 -8.94 18.25 -0.13
CA ILE A 160 -10.18 18.03 -0.84
C ILE A 160 -11.05 17.08 -0.03
N GLU A 161 -12.14 17.61 0.50
CA GLU A 161 -13.10 16.85 1.29
C GLU A 161 -13.89 15.86 0.44
N LEU A 162 -14.15 14.68 0.99
CA LEU A 162 -14.96 13.65 0.35
C LEU A 162 -16.42 14.10 0.14
N SER A 163 -16.91 15.03 0.97
CA SER A 163 -18.24 15.64 0.85
C SER A 163 -18.42 16.51 -0.41
N GLN A 164 -17.32 16.90 -1.07
CA GLN A 164 -17.35 17.69 -2.31
C GLN A 164 -17.60 16.83 -3.56
N ARG A 165 -17.76 15.53 -3.41
CA ARG A 165 -18.03 14.63 -4.54
C ARG A 165 -19.34 14.98 -5.26
N PRO A 166 -19.44 14.79 -6.57
CA PRO A 166 -20.69 14.93 -7.27
C PRO A 166 -21.69 13.91 -6.72
N MET A 167 -22.95 14.33 -6.51
CA MET A 167 -24.01 13.43 -6.06
C MET A 167 -24.10 12.24 -7.00
N SER A 168 -24.07 11.03 -6.45
CA SER A 168 -24.21 9.84 -7.24
C SER A 168 -25.56 9.83 -7.98
N ALA A 169 -25.60 9.28 -9.18
CA ALA A 169 -26.83 9.15 -9.96
C ALA A 169 -27.92 8.30 -9.26
N ARG A 170 -27.62 7.72 -8.10
CA ARG A 170 -28.55 6.93 -7.28
C ARG A 170 -29.45 7.74 -6.39
N GLY A 171 -29.21 9.05 -6.22
CA GLY A 171 -30.07 9.94 -5.41
C GLY A 171 -30.11 9.57 -3.92
N ASP A 172 -29.11 8.84 -3.45
CA ASP A 172 -28.99 8.48 -2.03
C ASP A 172 -28.61 9.72 -1.25
N GLU A 173 -29.39 10.03 -0.23
CA GLU A 173 -29.22 11.17 0.68
C GLU A 173 -27.96 11.06 1.56
N GLN A 174 -26.92 10.42 1.09
CA GLN A 174 -25.62 10.29 1.77
C GLN A 174 -24.68 11.45 1.43
N ASP A 175 -25.26 12.62 1.14
CA ASP A 175 -24.54 13.88 1.17
C ASP A 175 -23.92 14.09 2.55
N GLY A 176 -22.60 14.05 2.62
CA GLY A 176 -21.88 14.17 3.87
C GLY A 176 -21.85 12.87 4.68
N ALA A 177 -21.70 11.72 4.03
CA ALA A 177 -21.52 10.45 4.74
C ALA A 177 -20.21 10.49 5.54
N ILE A 178 -20.31 10.95 6.78
CA ILE A 178 -19.24 10.84 7.77
C ILE A 178 -18.95 9.35 8.01
N GLY A 179 -17.69 8.97 7.91
CA GLY A 179 -17.25 7.59 8.11
C GLY A 179 -17.06 6.80 6.82
N CYS A 180 -17.09 7.43 5.64
CA CYS A 180 -16.66 6.81 4.39
C CYS A 180 -15.13 6.77 4.30
N GLY A 181 -14.49 7.88 4.59
CA GLY A 181 -13.04 8.01 4.57
C GLY A 181 -12.40 7.92 3.20
N SER A 182 -11.12 8.24 3.16
CA SER A 182 -10.22 7.93 2.05
C SER A 182 -9.20 6.92 2.56
N HIS A 183 -9.39 5.64 2.22
CA HIS A 183 -8.61 4.55 2.80
C HIS A 183 -7.39 4.21 1.95
N THR A 184 -7.61 3.83 0.69
CA THR A 184 -6.55 3.53 -0.27
C THR A 184 -6.75 4.31 -1.56
N LEU A 185 -5.66 4.58 -2.24
CA LEU A 185 -5.60 5.37 -3.46
C LEU A 185 -4.96 4.55 -4.59
N THR A 186 -5.57 4.57 -5.77
CA THR A 186 -4.99 3.96 -6.97
C THR A 186 -4.87 5.02 -8.06
N LEU A 187 -3.64 5.36 -8.44
CA LEU A 187 -3.36 6.40 -9.42
C LEU A 187 -3.42 5.85 -10.84
N VAL A 188 -4.18 6.51 -11.70
CA VAL A 188 -4.33 6.16 -13.13
C VAL A 188 -3.89 7.35 -13.98
N PRO A 189 -2.78 7.25 -14.73
CA PRO A 189 -2.31 8.35 -15.60
C PRO A 189 -3.20 8.51 -16.83
N ASP A 190 -3.53 9.77 -17.13
CA ASP A 190 -4.22 10.21 -18.37
C ASP A 190 -3.44 11.35 -19.02
N LEU A 191 -2.27 11.01 -19.54
CA LEU A 191 -1.30 11.98 -20.07
C LEU A 191 -1.76 12.65 -21.37
N ARG A 192 -2.79 12.12 -22.04
CA ARG A 192 -3.40 12.77 -23.21
C ARG A 192 -4.21 14.00 -22.81
N ASN A 193 -4.70 14.01 -21.58
CA ASN A 193 -5.49 15.11 -21.02
C ASN A 193 -4.72 15.88 -19.94
N ASP A 194 -3.40 15.70 -19.84
CA ASP A 194 -2.50 16.37 -18.88
C ASP A 194 -2.98 16.26 -17.43
N ARG A 195 -3.48 15.07 -17.04
CA ARG A 195 -4.01 14.79 -15.69
C ARG A 195 -3.66 13.39 -15.19
N VAL A 196 -3.83 13.18 -13.91
CA VAL A 196 -3.97 11.84 -13.34
C VAL A 196 -5.34 11.71 -12.69
N LEU A 197 -5.89 10.50 -12.69
CA LEU A 197 -7.09 10.17 -11.93
C LEU A 197 -6.68 9.35 -10.72
N ILE A 198 -7.30 9.61 -9.58
CA ILE A 198 -7.11 8.85 -8.35
C ILE A 198 -8.41 8.14 -8.02
N TYR A 199 -8.38 6.82 -8.01
CA TYR A 199 -9.48 5.99 -7.53
C TYR A 199 -9.35 5.84 -6.03
N ASN A 200 -10.28 6.44 -5.30
CA ASN A 200 -10.36 6.41 -3.85
C ASN A 200 -11.27 5.29 -3.38
N GLN A 201 -10.75 4.45 -2.50
CA GLN A 201 -11.51 3.41 -1.81
C GLN A 201 -11.84 3.88 -0.39
N THR A 202 -13.01 3.50 0.09
CA THR A 202 -13.55 4.04 1.35
C THR A 202 -13.31 3.12 2.55
N SER A 203 -13.23 1.81 2.34
CA SER A 203 -13.02 0.78 3.38
C SER A 203 -13.99 0.79 4.58
N GLY A 204 -14.94 1.68 4.63
CA GLY A 204 -15.83 1.79 5.78
C GLY A 204 -17.27 2.16 5.42
N GLY A 205 -18.18 1.92 6.37
CA GLY A 205 -19.58 2.33 6.31
C GLY A 205 -20.33 1.77 5.11
N PRO A 206 -21.57 2.17 4.89
CA PRO A 206 -22.29 1.91 3.65
C PRO A 206 -21.89 2.93 2.58
N CYS A 207 -20.68 2.78 2.03
CA CYS A 207 -20.09 3.69 1.04
C CYS A 207 -19.79 2.91 -0.26
N PRO A 208 -20.83 2.46 -0.99
CA PRO A 208 -20.70 1.52 -2.09
C PRO A 208 -20.26 2.21 -3.39
N PHE A 209 -19.13 2.89 -3.36
CA PHE A 209 -18.59 3.57 -4.54
C PHE A 209 -17.07 3.65 -4.51
N VAL A 210 -16.50 3.86 -5.68
CA VAL A 210 -15.13 4.32 -5.89
C VAL A 210 -15.21 5.80 -6.24
N GLY A 211 -14.64 6.67 -5.39
CA GLY A 211 -14.52 8.10 -5.71
C GLY A 211 -13.43 8.30 -6.76
N ILE A 212 -13.70 9.03 -7.83
CA ILE A 212 -12.70 9.38 -8.84
C ILE A 212 -12.36 10.86 -8.70
N LEU A 213 -11.12 11.12 -8.29
CA LEU A 213 -10.54 12.46 -8.21
C LEU A 213 -9.71 12.72 -9.47
N GLU A 214 -9.91 13.86 -10.10
CA GLU A 214 -9.04 14.38 -11.16
C GLU A 214 -8.00 15.31 -10.53
N VAL A 215 -6.74 15.14 -10.90
CA VAL A 215 -5.63 16.04 -10.53
C VAL A 215 -4.95 16.51 -11.81
N PRO A 216 -5.15 17.78 -12.23
CA PRO A 216 -4.44 18.36 -13.37
C PRO A 216 -2.94 18.44 -13.09
N LEU A 217 -2.10 18.06 -14.06
CA LEU A 217 -0.64 18.00 -13.85
C LEU A 217 0.00 19.39 -13.79
N GLU A 218 -0.56 20.37 -14.53
CA GLU A 218 -0.02 21.74 -14.54
C GLU A 218 -0.58 22.62 -13.40
N ASP A 219 -1.70 22.21 -12.77
CA ASP A 219 -2.37 22.98 -11.71
C ASP A 219 -3.00 22.01 -10.68
N PRO A 220 -2.19 21.36 -9.84
CA PRO A 220 -2.70 20.39 -8.88
C PRO A 220 -3.61 20.98 -7.77
N GLU A 221 -3.61 22.32 -7.61
CA GLU A 221 -4.57 23.01 -6.73
C GLU A 221 -6.00 23.00 -7.29
N ALA A 222 -6.17 22.70 -8.59
CA ALA A 222 -7.47 22.55 -9.21
C ALA A 222 -8.02 21.12 -9.16
N ALA A 223 -7.49 20.28 -8.30
CA ALA A 223 -7.96 18.90 -8.15
C ALA A 223 -9.41 18.87 -7.67
N GLU A 224 -10.23 18.01 -8.28
CA GLU A 224 -11.65 17.90 -7.94
C GLU A 224 -12.20 16.48 -8.10
N TRP A 225 -13.20 16.14 -7.28
CA TRP A 225 -13.95 14.90 -7.45
C TRP A 225 -14.83 14.99 -8.70
N VAL A 226 -14.60 14.12 -9.67
CA VAL A 226 -15.33 14.14 -10.94
C VAL A 226 -16.41 13.07 -11.03
N ARG A 227 -16.32 12.00 -10.23
CA ARG A 227 -17.27 10.89 -10.30
C ARG A 227 -17.27 10.03 -9.05
N ASP A 228 -18.43 9.43 -8.76
CA ASP A 228 -18.59 8.25 -7.95
C ASP A 228 -18.95 7.07 -8.85
N GLU A 229 -18.08 6.07 -8.94
CA GLU A 229 -18.42 4.82 -9.63
C GLU A 229 -19.06 3.85 -8.64
N PRO A 230 -20.32 3.46 -8.86
CA PRO A 230 -21.01 2.59 -7.94
C PRO A 230 -20.39 1.18 -7.91
N LEU A 231 -20.21 0.65 -6.72
CA LEU A 231 -19.94 -0.77 -6.50
C LEU A 231 -21.23 -1.58 -6.66
N VAL A 232 -21.12 -2.73 -7.26
CA VAL A 232 -22.26 -3.63 -7.51
C VAL A 232 -22.31 -4.67 -6.40
N GLU A 233 -23.44 -4.71 -5.68
CA GLU A 233 -23.70 -5.68 -4.60
C GLU A 233 -22.68 -5.68 -3.45
N ALA A 234 -21.92 -4.60 -3.28
CA ALA A 234 -20.94 -4.45 -2.23
C ALA A 234 -21.19 -3.18 -1.41
N ASP A 235 -20.78 -3.18 -0.15
CA ASP A 235 -21.03 -2.08 0.77
C ASP A 235 -19.91 -1.00 0.73
N ALA A 236 -18.67 -1.40 0.47
CA ALA A 236 -17.52 -0.51 0.32
C ALA A 236 -16.39 -1.19 -0.44
N GLY A 237 -15.49 -0.41 -1.06
CA GLY A 237 -14.22 -0.88 -1.59
C GLY A 237 -13.11 -0.75 -0.55
N HIS A 238 -12.16 -1.69 -0.51
CA HIS A 238 -11.00 -1.60 0.39
C HIS A 238 -9.75 -1.15 -0.36
N ASP A 239 -9.34 -1.89 -1.40
CA ASP A 239 -8.23 -1.53 -2.27
C ASP A 239 -8.54 -1.92 -3.71
N SER A 240 -7.81 -1.37 -4.67
CA SER A 240 -8.02 -1.69 -6.07
C SER A 240 -6.72 -1.80 -6.85
N GLY A 241 -6.73 -2.68 -7.85
CA GLY A 241 -5.66 -2.82 -8.82
C GLY A 241 -6.11 -2.38 -10.20
N VAL A 242 -5.20 -1.70 -10.91
CA VAL A 242 -5.40 -1.26 -12.29
C VAL A 242 -4.31 -1.82 -13.18
N ILE A 243 -4.70 -2.33 -14.33
CA ILE A 243 -3.79 -2.63 -15.42
C ILE A 243 -4.25 -1.92 -16.69
N LEU A 244 -3.34 -1.11 -17.25
CA LEU A 244 -3.53 -0.39 -18.51
C LEU A 244 -2.93 -1.17 -19.70
N GLY A 245 -2.84 -0.53 -20.85
CA GLY A 245 -2.29 -1.13 -22.05
C GLY A 245 -3.35 -1.93 -22.82
N ARG A 246 -3.12 -3.21 -23.04
CA ARG A 246 -4.09 -4.04 -23.77
C ARG A 246 -5.23 -4.58 -22.91
N ALA A 247 -5.00 -4.72 -21.61
CA ALA A 247 -6.01 -5.25 -20.69
C ALA A 247 -7.06 -4.20 -20.30
N ASN A 248 -6.62 -3.03 -19.86
CA ASN A 248 -7.45 -1.90 -19.42
C ASN A 248 -8.57 -2.33 -18.46
N LEU A 249 -8.18 -2.90 -17.33
CA LEU A 249 -9.06 -3.40 -16.28
C LEU A 249 -8.81 -2.70 -14.95
N LEU A 250 -9.87 -2.57 -14.18
CA LEU A 250 -9.89 -2.23 -12.77
C LEU A 250 -10.51 -3.38 -12.00
N ALA A 251 -9.85 -3.85 -10.96
CA ALA A 251 -10.40 -4.79 -9.99
C ALA A 251 -10.46 -4.12 -8.62
N VAL A 252 -11.64 -4.06 -8.03
CA VAL A 252 -11.89 -3.47 -6.71
C VAL A 252 -12.16 -4.58 -5.72
N ALA A 253 -11.27 -4.76 -4.75
CA ALA A 253 -11.49 -5.62 -3.61
C ALA A 253 -12.52 -4.95 -2.68
N ALA A 254 -13.73 -5.51 -2.60
CA ALA A 254 -14.87 -4.85 -1.99
C ALA A 254 -15.56 -5.80 -0.99
N HIS A 255 -14.97 -5.89 0.19
CA HIS A 255 -15.42 -6.72 1.31
C HIS A 255 -15.69 -8.19 0.93
N ASP A 256 -16.94 -8.57 0.66
CA ASP A 256 -17.32 -9.95 0.35
C ASP A 256 -17.23 -10.32 -1.14
N HIS A 257 -17.01 -9.32 -2.01
CA HIS A 257 -16.87 -9.47 -3.46
C HIS A 257 -15.61 -8.78 -3.98
N THR A 258 -15.24 -9.11 -5.22
CA THR A 258 -14.34 -8.26 -6.01
C THR A 258 -15.08 -7.84 -7.26
N ASN A 259 -15.21 -6.54 -7.48
CA ASN A 259 -15.84 -6.00 -8.66
C ASN A 259 -14.81 -5.75 -9.75
N VAL A 260 -15.08 -6.19 -10.98
CA VAL A 260 -14.18 -6.01 -12.12
C VAL A 260 -14.83 -5.09 -13.14
N TYR A 261 -14.09 -4.11 -13.61
CA TYR A 261 -14.56 -3.08 -14.53
C TYR A 261 -13.69 -2.99 -15.77
N ASP A 262 -14.32 -2.71 -16.90
CA ASP A 262 -13.67 -2.22 -18.13
C ASP A 262 -13.36 -0.72 -17.96
N ILE A 263 -12.12 -0.36 -18.21
CA ILE A 263 -11.66 1.03 -18.21
C ILE A 263 -11.00 1.46 -19.54
N GLY A 264 -11.31 0.72 -20.63
CA GLY A 264 -10.80 1.02 -21.97
C GLY A 264 -10.54 -0.21 -22.84
N ARG A 265 -11.18 -1.35 -22.57
CA ARG A 265 -10.99 -2.63 -23.31
C ARG A 265 -11.59 -2.66 -24.72
N ASN A 266 -12.15 -1.60 -25.22
CA ASN A 266 -12.89 -1.61 -26.48
C ASN A 266 -14.12 -2.57 -26.51
N SER A 267 -14.69 -2.91 -25.35
CA SER A 267 -15.96 -3.61 -25.26
C SER A 267 -17.09 -2.71 -25.80
N THR A 268 -18.23 -3.27 -26.23
CA THR A 268 -19.34 -2.45 -26.77
C THR A 268 -20.60 -2.66 -25.92
N PRO A 269 -21.06 -1.63 -25.18
CA PRO A 269 -20.43 -0.34 -24.88
C PRO A 269 -19.22 -0.52 -23.95
N GLY A 270 -18.13 0.25 -24.15
CA GLY A 270 -16.92 0.19 -23.35
C GLY A 270 -16.95 1.13 -22.16
N GLY A 271 -16.10 0.84 -21.16
CA GLY A 271 -15.70 1.77 -20.11
C GLY A 271 -14.56 2.69 -20.56
N THR A 272 -14.27 3.67 -19.73
CA THR A 272 -13.09 4.53 -19.81
C THR A 272 -12.52 4.74 -18.40
N ILE A 273 -11.32 5.26 -18.30
CA ILE A 273 -10.70 5.49 -16.98
C ILE A 273 -11.47 6.49 -16.11
N ASP A 274 -12.21 7.43 -16.70
CA ASP A 274 -13.07 8.39 -15.98
C ASP A 274 -14.54 7.92 -15.89
N ASN A 275 -14.87 6.81 -16.53
CA ASN A 275 -16.21 6.20 -16.52
C ASN A 275 -16.09 4.68 -16.61
N PRO A 276 -15.59 4.02 -15.57
CA PRO A 276 -15.50 2.56 -15.51
C PRO A 276 -16.83 1.88 -15.79
N ARG A 277 -16.77 0.72 -16.41
CA ARG A 277 -17.97 -0.07 -16.67
C ARG A 277 -17.88 -1.43 -16.02
N PHE A 278 -18.79 -1.72 -15.12
CA PHE A 278 -18.91 -3.03 -14.48
C PHE A 278 -19.03 -4.17 -15.50
N LEU A 279 -18.21 -5.21 -15.32
CA LEU A 279 -18.19 -6.43 -16.12
C LEU A 279 -18.80 -7.60 -15.35
N TYR A 280 -18.21 -7.94 -14.24
CA TYR A 280 -18.61 -9.05 -13.38
C TYR A 280 -18.02 -8.88 -11.98
N HIS A 281 -18.48 -9.71 -11.04
CA HIS A 281 -17.89 -9.83 -9.72
C HIS A 281 -17.32 -11.23 -9.49
N ILE A 282 -16.28 -11.30 -8.66
CA ILE A 282 -15.69 -12.55 -8.20
C ILE A 282 -16.20 -12.81 -6.78
N ILE A 283 -16.75 -14.00 -6.58
CA ILE A 283 -17.22 -14.52 -5.30
C ILE A 283 -16.44 -15.81 -5.02
N GLU A 284 -15.78 -15.89 -3.86
CA GLU A 284 -15.11 -17.13 -3.44
C GLU A 284 -16.00 -17.92 -2.48
N PRO A 285 -16.53 -19.06 -2.91
CA PRO A 285 -17.32 -19.92 -2.03
C PRO A 285 -16.51 -20.36 -0.79
N GLY A 286 -17.05 -20.15 0.39
CA GLY A 286 -16.39 -20.51 1.65
C GLY A 286 -15.50 -19.43 2.24
N VAL A 287 -15.32 -18.29 1.60
CA VAL A 287 -14.74 -17.09 2.22
C VAL A 287 -15.88 -16.26 2.79
N CYS A 288 -16.65 -15.49 2.16
CA CYS A 288 -17.65 -14.66 2.84
C CYS A 288 -19.01 -14.54 2.12
N ASN A 289 -19.67 -15.64 1.80
CA ASN A 289 -20.93 -15.60 1.04
C ASN A 289 -22.19 -15.94 1.83
N GLU A 290 -22.08 -16.26 3.13
CA GLU A 290 -23.23 -16.70 3.91
C GLU A 290 -23.28 -16.03 5.28
N PRO A 291 -24.41 -15.43 5.68
CA PRO A 291 -24.58 -14.91 7.03
C PRO A 291 -24.28 -16.00 8.08
N GLY A 292 -23.36 -15.72 8.99
CA GLY A 292 -22.92 -16.66 10.03
C GLY A 292 -21.75 -17.56 9.63
N ASN A 293 -21.15 -17.39 8.46
CA ASN A 293 -19.87 -18.01 8.11
C ASN A 293 -18.77 -17.38 9.02
N PRO A 294 -18.01 -18.17 9.79
CA PRO A 294 -16.96 -17.64 10.63
C PRO A 294 -15.78 -17.02 9.85
N LEU A 295 -15.72 -17.24 8.54
CA LEU A 295 -14.76 -16.60 7.65
C LEU A 295 -15.21 -15.20 7.22
N CYS A 296 -16.47 -14.81 7.45
CA CYS A 296 -16.99 -13.48 7.19
C CYS A 296 -16.57 -12.41 8.20
N ASN A 297 -15.53 -12.68 9.00
CA ASN A 297 -14.89 -11.66 9.80
C ASN A 297 -13.60 -11.23 9.10
N GLY A 298 -13.72 -10.43 8.06
CA GLY A 298 -12.63 -9.96 7.20
C GLY A 298 -13.19 -9.48 5.87
N ASN A 299 -12.30 -9.07 4.98
CA ASN A 299 -12.65 -8.52 3.68
C ASN A 299 -11.66 -8.95 2.59
N TRP A 300 -12.10 -8.95 1.36
CA TRP A 300 -11.20 -8.82 0.24
C TRP A 300 -10.45 -7.51 0.40
N HIS A 301 -9.13 -7.63 0.60
CA HIS A 301 -8.29 -6.52 0.98
C HIS A 301 -7.68 -5.84 -0.25
N SER A 302 -7.06 -6.64 -1.12
CA SER A 302 -6.23 -6.12 -2.19
C SER A 302 -6.45 -6.87 -3.50
N ALA A 303 -6.27 -6.17 -4.61
CA ALA A 303 -6.36 -6.70 -5.96
C ALA A 303 -5.17 -6.22 -6.80
N SER A 304 -4.67 -7.08 -7.69
CA SER A 304 -3.66 -6.76 -8.68
C SER A 304 -3.77 -7.72 -9.88
N PHE A 305 -2.95 -7.51 -10.91
CA PHE A 305 -2.95 -8.31 -12.13
C PHE A 305 -1.56 -8.89 -12.42
N THR A 306 -1.49 -9.98 -13.19
CA THR A 306 -0.27 -10.34 -13.89
C THR A 306 0.04 -9.31 -14.98
N TRP A 307 1.32 -9.15 -15.34
CA TRP A 307 1.73 -8.11 -16.30
C TRP A 307 1.20 -8.31 -17.73
N ASP A 308 0.69 -9.48 -18.07
CA ASP A 308 -0.06 -9.72 -19.32
C ASP A 308 -1.55 -9.36 -19.21
N GLY A 309 -2.04 -9.18 -17.98
CA GLY A 309 -3.44 -8.87 -17.68
C GLY A 309 -4.36 -10.10 -17.73
N GLU A 310 -3.81 -11.31 -17.69
CA GLU A 310 -4.60 -12.54 -17.82
C GLU A 310 -5.09 -13.08 -16.46
N VAL A 311 -4.39 -12.75 -15.35
CA VAL A 311 -4.73 -13.25 -14.01
C VAL A 311 -4.98 -12.10 -13.03
N ILE A 312 -6.07 -12.17 -12.29
CA ILE A 312 -6.35 -11.31 -11.12
C ILE A 312 -5.83 -12.05 -9.89
N ILE A 313 -5.10 -11.32 -9.04
CA ILE A 313 -4.61 -11.78 -7.74
C ILE A 313 -5.38 -11.05 -6.66
N LEU A 314 -5.94 -11.79 -5.70
CA LEU A 314 -6.70 -11.25 -4.58
C LEU A 314 -6.10 -11.67 -3.26
N GLY A 315 -5.96 -10.73 -2.32
CA GLY A 315 -5.60 -10.95 -0.92
C GLY A 315 -6.83 -10.87 -0.02
N TRP A 316 -6.88 -11.71 1.00
CA TRP A 316 -7.92 -11.70 2.02
C TRP A 316 -7.36 -11.22 3.36
N GLU A 317 -8.02 -10.26 4.00
CA GLU A 317 -7.67 -9.73 5.29
C GLU A 317 -8.63 -10.25 6.37
N PRO A 318 -8.25 -11.30 7.08
CA PRO A 318 -9.07 -11.81 8.17
C PRO A 318 -9.07 -10.83 9.35
N GLY A 319 -10.24 -10.66 9.98
CA GLY A 319 -10.37 -9.80 11.15
C GLY A 319 -10.07 -8.32 10.93
N GLY A 320 -10.00 -7.86 9.65
CA GLY A 320 -9.68 -6.46 9.32
C GLY A 320 -8.29 -6.04 9.81
N GLY A 321 -7.29 -6.91 9.68
CA GLY A 321 -5.89 -6.62 10.04
C GLY A 321 -5.59 -6.52 11.54
N LEU A 322 -6.54 -6.82 12.42
CA LEU A 322 -6.40 -6.61 13.87
C LEU A 322 -6.33 -7.91 14.67
N GLN A 323 -6.32 -9.09 14.02
CA GLN A 323 -6.34 -10.38 14.69
C GLN A 323 -5.28 -11.35 14.16
N ALA A 324 -4.71 -12.15 15.05
CA ALA A 324 -3.88 -13.27 14.66
C ALA A 324 -4.78 -14.43 14.17
N GLU A 325 -4.71 -14.75 12.88
CA GLU A 325 -5.58 -15.74 12.25
C GLU A 325 -4.84 -16.67 11.27
N CYS A 326 -3.56 -16.93 11.54
CA CYS A 326 -2.70 -17.73 10.67
C CYS A 326 -2.02 -18.91 11.38
N GLU A 327 -2.62 -19.39 12.45
CA GLU A 327 -2.16 -20.61 13.09
C GLU A 327 -2.34 -21.84 12.16
N ALA A 328 -1.66 -22.92 12.50
CA ALA A 328 -1.79 -24.18 11.75
C ALA A 328 -3.24 -24.69 11.70
N SER A 329 -4.03 -24.39 12.73
CA SER A 329 -5.44 -24.77 12.87
C SER A 329 -6.40 -23.91 12.07
N ASP A 330 -5.99 -22.70 11.66
CA ASP A 330 -6.86 -21.78 10.93
C ASP A 330 -7.13 -22.26 9.49
N PRO A 331 -8.31 -21.95 8.95
CA PRO A 331 -8.65 -22.29 7.57
C PRO A 331 -7.63 -21.74 6.56
N ALA A 332 -7.30 -22.51 5.53
CA ALA A 332 -6.38 -22.09 4.49
C ALA A 332 -6.81 -20.77 3.84
N ALA A 333 -8.11 -20.53 3.68
CA ALA A 333 -8.63 -19.31 3.08
C ALA A 333 -8.17 -18.02 3.78
N LYS A 334 -8.01 -18.05 5.11
CA LYS A 334 -7.55 -16.89 5.89
C LYS A 334 -6.09 -16.49 5.65
N LYS A 335 -5.31 -17.34 4.99
CA LYS A 335 -3.87 -17.18 4.78
C LYS A 335 -3.47 -17.57 3.35
N SER A 336 -4.29 -17.16 2.36
CA SER A 336 -4.06 -17.47 0.94
C SER A 336 -4.20 -16.25 0.06
N PHE A 337 -3.35 -16.16 -0.96
CA PHE A 337 -3.65 -15.42 -2.18
C PHE A 337 -4.46 -16.29 -3.12
N PHE A 338 -5.42 -15.70 -3.80
CA PHE A 338 -6.31 -16.35 -4.74
C PHE A 338 -6.06 -15.82 -6.16
N PHE A 339 -6.15 -16.71 -7.15
CA PHE A 339 -5.86 -16.40 -8.54
C PHE A 339 -7.08 -16.71 -9.41
N TYR A 340 -7.48 -15.74 -10.22
CA TYR A 340 -8.66 -15.81 -11.08
C TYR A 340 -8.31 -15.41 -12.50
N ASP A 341 -8.95 -16.03 -13.46
CA ASP A 341 -8.90 -15.63 -14.87
C ASP A 341 -9.54 -14.26 -15.03
N ALA A 342 -8.82 -13.31 -15.61
CA ALA A 342 -9.25 -11.91 -15.71
C ALA A 342 -10.34 -11.66 -16.75
N ASP A 343 -10.61 -12.63 -17.65
CA ASP A 343 -11.67 -12.53 -18.63
C ASP A 343 -12.99 -13.10 -18.11
N THR A 344 -12.92 -14.16 -17.32
CA THR A 344 -14.07 -14.95 -16.93
C THR A 344 -14.41 -14.88 -15.44
N GLY A 345 -13.46 -14.50 -14.59
CA GLY A 345 -13.59 -14.56 -13.14
C GLY A 345 -13.54 -15.98 -12.58
N GLU A 346 -13.16 -16.99 -13.40
CA GLU A 346 -13.02 -18.36 -12.93
C GLU A 346 -11.78 -18.53 -12.07
N LYS A 347 -11.89 -19.25 -10.96
CA LYS A 347 -10.74 -19.53 -10.08
C LYS A 347 -9.73 -20.45 -10.76
N LEU A 348 -8.49 -19.99 -10.83
CA LEU A 348 -7.35 -20.75 -11.37
C LEU A 348 -6.58 -21.50 -10.28
N GLY A 349 -6.49 -20.93 -9.08
CA GLY A 349 -5.78 -21.54 -7.97
C GLY A 349 -5.65 -20.63 -6.77
N GLN A 350 -4.77 -21.04 -5.84
CA GLN A 350 -4.40 -20.24 -4.68
C GLN A 350 -3.03 -20.64 -4.16
N TRP A 351 -2.33 -19.71 -3.52
CA TRP A 351 -1.16 -19.98 -2.71
C TRP A 351 -1.50 -19.77 -1.24
N THR A 352 -1.20 -20.76 -0.40
CA THR A 352 -1.43 -20.69 1.04
C THR A 352 -0.11 -20.56 1.74
N LEU A 353 -0.01 -19.65 2.72
CA LEU A 353 1.19 -19.44 3.54
C LEU A 353 1.65 -20.76 4.15
N PRO A 354 2.87 -21.24 3.78
CA PRO A 354 3.31 -22.57 4.18
C PRO A 354 3.89 -22.63 5.60
N ARG A 355 4.16 -21.48 6.22
CA ARG A 355 4.66 -21.36 7.58
C ARG A 355 3.57 -20.81 8.49
N PRO A 356 2.91 -21.65 9.30
CA PRO A 356 1.94 -21.14 10.27
C PRO A 356 2.62 -20.20 11.26
N GLN A 357 1.90 -19.17 11.63
CA GLN A 357 2.31 -18.20 12.64
C GLN A 357 1.78 -18.59 14.02
N GLY A 358 2.25 -17.94 15.07
CA GLY A 358 1.74 -18.12 16.43
C GLY A 358 0.42 -17.39 16.67
N ALA A 359 -0.24 -17.69 17.78
CA ALA A 359 -1.53 -17.08 18.17
C ALA A 359 -1.46 -15.56 18.44
N GLN A 360 -0.27 -14.97 18.38
CA GLN A 360 -0.04 -13.54 18.61
C GLN A 360 0.49 -12.83 17.37
N GLU A 361 0.60 -13.53 16.26
CA GLU A 361 1.17 -13.02 15.02
C GLU A 361 0.07 -12.89 13.97
N ASN A 362 -0.19 -11.65 13.54
CA ASN A 362 -1.02 -11.41 12.38
C ASN A 362 -0.19 -11.68 11.11
N CYS A 363 -0.75 -12.43 10.19
CA CYS A 363 -0.10 -12.74 8.92
C CYS A 363 -0.92 -12.28 7.73
N THR A 364 -1.74 -11.27 7.87
CA THR A 364 -2.52 -10.77 6.75
C THR A 364 -1.67 -10.73 5.49
N LEU A 365 -2.13 -11.39 4.42
CA LEU A 365 -1.50 -11.33 3.11
C LEU A 365 -1.84 -9.98 2.50
N HIS A 366 -1.00 -9.00 2.80
CA HIS A 366 -1.36 -7.60 2.70
C HIS A 366 -0.99 -7.01 1.33
N ASN A 367 -0.07 -6.07 1.26
CA ASN A 367 0.20 -5.34 0.03
C ASN A 367 1.36 -5.95 -0.75
N TYR A 368 1.18 -6.03 -2.07
CA TYR A 368 2.06 -6.77 -2.97
C TYR A 368 2.13 -6.14 -4.37
N ASN A 369 3.18 -6.47 -5.11
CA ASN A 369 3.25 -6.23 -6.54
C ASN A 369 3.91 -7.39 -7.28
N LEU A 370 3.83 -7.38 -8.60
CA LEU A 370 4.53 -8.34 -9.45
C LEU A 370 5.77 -7.72 -10.07
N ILE A 371 6.84 -8.53 -10.17
CA ILE A 371 8.06 -8.16 -10.87
C ILE A 371 7.75 -8.11 -12.38
N PRO A 372 8.00 -7.00 -13.09
CA PRO A 372 7.72 -6.88 -14.52
C PRO A 372 8.75 -7.66 -15.35
N LEU A 373 8.46 -8.90 -15.67
CA LEU A 373 9.39 -9.83 -16.32
C LEU A 373 9.09 -10.02 -17.80
N ARG A 374 10.13 -9.88 -18.66
CA ARG A 374 10.00 -10.09 -20.11
C ARG A 374 9.88 -11.55 -20.54
N ASP A 375 10.14 -12.48 -19.66
CA ASP A 375 10.18 -13.93 -19.98
C ASP A 375 8.87 -14.66 -19.67
N GLY A 376 7.80 -13.93 -19.41
CA GLY A 376 6.44 -14.45 -19.19
C GLY A 376 6.29 -15.23 -17.88
N ARG A 377 7.16 -14.95 -16.90
CA ARG A 377 6.98 -15.48 -15.55
C ARG A 377 6.24 -14.45 -14.68
N ASP A 378 5.42 -14.97 -13.80
CA ASP A 378 4.67 -14.16 -12.82
C ASP A 378 5.25 -14.41 -11.43
N ILE A 379 6.00 -13.43 -10.96
CA ILE A 379 6.64 -13.45 -9.64
C ILE A 379 6.05 -12.34 -8.79
N LEU A 380 5.30 -12.75 -7.78
CA LEU A 380 4.68 -11.87 -6.78
C LEU A 380 5.67 -11.64 -5.64
N VAL A 381 5.72 -10.42 -5.14
CA VAL A 381 6.40 -10.01 -3.91
C VAL A 381 5.36 -9.43 -2.97
N SER A 382 5.38 -9.80 -1.69
CA SER A 382 4.33 -9.47 -0.74
C SER A 382 4.86 -9.26 0.65
N GLY A 383 4.47 -8.14 1.29
CA GLY A 383 4.60 -7.92 2.72
C GLY A 383 3.36 -8.43 3.44
N ASN A 384 3.52 -9.20 4.51
CA ASN A 384 2.42 -9.93 5.13
C ASN A 384 2.43 -9.77 6.65
N TYR A 385 2.40 -8.56 7.12
CA TYR A 385 2.48 -8.21 8.54
C TYR A 385 3.58 -9.01 9.26
N GLN A 386 3.26 -9.71 10.35
CA GLN A 386 4.25 -10.46 11.14
C GLN A 386 4.75 -11.75 10.45
N ALA A 387 4.12 -12.19 9.37
CA ALA A 387 4.67 -13.25 8.54
C ALA A 387 5.78 -12.75 7.59
N GLY A 388 6.06 -11.44 7.55
CA GLY A 388 7.18 -10.84 6.82
C GLY A 388 7.03 -10.89 5.30
N GLU A 389 8.17 -10.95 4.63
CA GLU A 389 8.28 -10.86 3.17
C GLU A 389 8.22 -12.22 2.49
N TRP A 390 7.40 -12.32 1.43
CA TRP A 390 7.27 -13.55 0.65
C TRP A 390 7.38 -13.28 -0.84
N VAL A 391 8.02 -14.21 -1.54
CA VAL A 391 8.15 -14.21 -3.00
C VAL A 391 7.57 -15.50 -3.55
N ILE A 392 6.63 -15.36 -4.48
CA ILE A 392 5.79 -16.44 -4.98
C ILE A 392 5.88 -16.47 -6.50
N ASP A 393 6.17 -17.63 -7.08
CA ASP A 393 6.07 -17.91 -8.51
C ASP A 393 4.67 -18.46 -8.78
N LEU A 394 3.83 -17.69 -9.44
CA LEU A 394 2.48 -18.07 -9.85
C LEU A 394 2.33 -18.19 -11.37
N THR A 395 3.45 -18.31 -12.10
CA THR A 395 3.45 -18.57 -13.56
C THR A 395 2.53 -19.74 -13.96
N ASN A 396 2.35 -20.68 -13.05
CA ASN A 396 1.28 -21.66 -13.13
C ASN A 396 0.35 -21.44 -11.92
N PRO A 397 -0.73 -20.66 -12.07
CA PRO A 397 -1.60 -20.30 -10.95
C PRO A 397 -2.32 -21.49 -10.29
N ALA A 398 -2.45 -22.61 -11.01
CA ALA A 398 -2.97 -23.86 -10.44
C ALA A 398 -1.94 -24.58 -9.55
N ASN A 399 -0.67 -24.24 -9.63
CA ASN A 399 0.39 -24.85 -8.83
C ASN A 399 1.50 -23.83 -8.47
N PRO A 400 1.16 -22.79 -7.71
CA PRO A 400 2.08 -21.74 -7.32
C PRO A 400 3.17 -22.27 -6.39
N ARG A 401 4.34 -21.60 -6.36
CA ARG A 401 5.49 -22.05 -5.57
C ARG A 401 6.08 -20.89 -4.79
N THR A 402 6.46 -21.13 -3.54
CA THR A 402 7.31 -20.21 -2.79
C THR A 402 8.72 -20.20 -3.39
N VAL A 403 9.21 -19.01 -3.70
CA VAL A 403 10.55 -18.74 -4.23
C VAL A 403 11.52 -18.35 -3.12
N ALA A 404 11.06 -17.44 -2.26
CA ALA A 404 11.85 -16.90 -1.16
C ALA A 404 10.93 -16.37 -0.06
N TRP A 405 11.49 -16.20 1.13
CA TRP A 405 10.79 -15.58 2.25
C TRP A 405 11.78 -15.09 3.31
N SER A 406 11.34 -14.10 4.09
CA SER A 406 11.92 -13.65 5.36
C SER A 406 10.79 -13.49 6.36
N ASP A 407 10.87 -14.17 7.49
CA ASP A 407 9.80 -14.28 8.48
C ASP A 407 10.38 -13.87 9.85
N PRO A 408 10.18 -12.61 10.27
CA PRO A 408 10.73 -12.10 11.52
C PRO A 408 10.13 -12.84 12.72
N PRO A 409 10.83 -12.88 13.87
CA PRO A 409 10.25 -13.39 15.09
C PRO A 409 9.08 -12.48 15.55
N PRO A 410 8.16 -13.01 16.41
CA PRO A 410 7.07 -12.20 16.95
C PRO A 410 7.55 -10.89 17.56
N VAL A 411 6.96 -9.77 17.16
CA VAL A 411 7.28 -8.44 17.70
C VAL A 411 6.49 -8.21 18.98
N PRO A 412 7.14 -7.96 20.13
CA PRO A 412 6.44 -7.65 21.36
C PRO A 412 5.66 -6.33 21.25
N PRO A 413 4.57 -6.14 22.02
CA PRO A 413 3.85 -4.88 22.07
C PRO A 413 4.80 -3.71 22.36
N PRO A 414 4.61 -2.54 21.72
CA PRO A 414 5.39 -1.35 22.05
C PRO A 414 5.30 -0.98 23.53
N PRO A 415 6.40 -0.63 24.19
CA PRO A 415 6.40 -0.22 25.60
C PRO A 415 5.55 1.04 25.82
N GLY A 416 4.75 1.08 26.87
CA GLY A 416 4.03 2.29 27.30
C GLY A 416 2.62 2.45 26.75
N LEU A 417 2.15 1.57 25.89
CA LEU A 417 0.74 1.44 25.62
C LEU A 417 0.03 0.86 26.82
N GLY A 418 -1.03 1.52 27.29
CA GLY A 418 -1.81 1.06 28.46
C GLY A 418 -2.26 -0.41 28.30
N ASP A 419 -2.65 -1.06 29.38
CA ASP A 419 -3.08 -2.46 29.38
C ASP A 419 -4.63 -2.54 29.28
N PRO A 420 -5.22 -3.09 28.20
CA PRO A 420 -4.58 -3.51 26.96
C PRO A 420 -4.25 -2.32 26.03
N PRO A 421 -3.17 -2.36 25.28
CA PRO A 421 -2.92 -1.38 24.25
C PRO A 421 -4.04 -1.38 23.19
N ILE A 422 -4.31 -0.23 22.60
CA ILE A 422 -5.45 -0.03 21.68
C ILE A 422 -5.45 -1.07 20.51
N PHE A 423 -4.28 -1.50 20.09
CA PHE A 423 -4.09 -2.44 18.97
C PHE A 423 -3.49 -3.79 19.37
N CYS A 424 -3.40 -4.11 20.67
CA CYS A 424 -2.89 -5.39 21.12
C CYS A 424 -3.95 -6.17 21.87
N THR A 425 -4.00 -7.47 21.70
CA THR A 425 -4.97 -8.34 22.36
C THR A 425 -4.63 -8.56 23.83
N ALA A 426 -5.63 -8.85 24.68
CA ALA A 426 -5.46 -9.17 26.09
C ALA A 426 -4.53 -10.39 26.36
N GLY A 427 -4.15 -11.14 25.32
CA GLY A 427 -3.20 -12.25 25.37
C GLY A 427 -1.74 -11.84 25.17
N GLY A 428 -1.43 -10.58 24.94
CA GLY A 428 -0.07 -10.05 24.84
C GLY A 428 0.53 -9.99 23.41
N GLY A 429 -0.26 -10.21 22.37
CA GLY A 429 0.14 -9.96 20.98
C GLY A 429 -0.33 -8.59 20.50
N CYS A 430 0.49 -7.92 19.72
CA CYS A 430 0.10 -6.71 18.97
C CYS A 430 0.03 -7.08 17.49
N PRO A 431 -1.15 -7.39 16.97
CA PRO A 431 -1.27 -7.88 15.58
C PRO A 431 -0.95 -6.83 14.53
N LEU A 432 -1.09 -5.53 14.83
CA LEU A 432 -0.73 -4.46 13.91
C LEU A 432 0.77 -4.15 14.01
N THR A 433 1.58 -4.99 13.41
CA THR A 433 3.04 -4.83 13.29
C THR A 433 3.56 -5.74 12.17
N GLY A 434 4.82 -5.55 11.77
CA GLY A 434 5.44 -6.29 10.68
C GLY A 434 5.35 -5.56 9.34
N ALA A 435 5.38 -6.27 8.24
CA ALA A 435 5.40 -5.74 6.89
C ALA A 435 4.01 -5.26 6.45
N TRP A 436 3.79 -3.94 6.39
CA TRP A 436 2.59 -3.36 5.76
C TRP A 436 2.56 -3.65 4.27
N SER A 437 3.68 -3.43 3.60
CA SER A 437 3.83 -3.69 2.17
C SER A 437 5.23 -4.19 1.85
N GLY A 438 5.33 -5.00 0.80
CA GLY A 438 6.58 -5.46 0.23
C GLY A 438 6.55 -5.35 -1.28
N TYR A 439 7.34 -4.42 -1.85
CA TYR A 439 7.30 -4.12 -3.27
C TYR A 439 8.66 -4.26 -3.94
N TRP A 440 8.67 -4.96 -5.07
CA TRP A 440 9.84 -4.97 -5.92
C TRP A 440 9.92 -3.68 -6.74
N TYR A 441 11.05 -3.00 -6.65
CA TYR A 441 11.37 -1.87 -7.50
C TYR A 441 12.84 -1.90 -7.91
N ASN A 442 13.09 -2.01 -9.22
CA ASN A 442 14.41 -1.88 -9.84
C ASN A 442 15.54 -2.74 -9.27
N GLY A 443 15.23 -3.96 -8.84
CA GLY A 443 16.20 -4.96 -8.41
C GLY A 443 16.22 -5.24 -6.91
N PHE A 444 15.40 -4.51 -6.14
CA PHE A 444 15.29 -4.66 -4.70
C PHE A 444 13.82 -4.78 -4.28
N ILE A 445 13.61 -5.36 -3.12
CA ILE A 445 12.33 -5.39 -2.44
C ILE A 445 12.40 -4.38 -1.31
N TYR A 446 11.42 -3.51 -1.24
CA TYR A 446 11.27 -2.49 -0.23
C TYR A 446 10.08 -2.85 0.64
N GLU A 447 10.34 -3.04 1.91
CA GLU A 447 9.33 -3.32 2.93
C GLU A 447 9.06 -2.06 3.73
N SER A 448 7.80 -1.62 3.77
CA SER A 448 7.33 -0.68 4.77
C SER A 448 6.95 -1.44 6.02
N HIS A 449 7.81 -1.40 7.03
CA HIS A 449 7.54 -2.08 8.28
C HIS A 449 6.77 -1.17 9.24
N ILE A 450 5.60 -1.61 9.67
CA ILE A 450 4.63 -0.86 10.49
C ILE A 450 5.30 -0.16 11.69
N GLY A 451 6.13 -0.88 12.41
CA GLY A 451 6.74 -0.40 13.66
C GLY A 451 8.18 0.05 13.55
N GLU A 452 8.89 -0.23 12.47
CA GLU A 452 10.36 -0.07 12.40
C GLU A 452 10.86 0.96 11.40
N GLY A 453 10.14 1.16 10.28
CA GLY A 453 10.53 2.07 9.21
C GLY A 453 10.63 1.38 7.84
N LEU A 454 11.76 1.50 7.15
CA LEU A 454 11.97 0.94 5.82
C LEU A 454 13.05 -0.14 5.85
N ASN A 455 12.74 -1.34 5.36
CA ASN A 455 13.71 -2.41 5.14
C ASN A 455 13.89 -2.68 3.64
N ILE A 456 15.08 -3.12 3.25
CA ILE A 456 15.42 -3.38 1.85
C ILE A 456 16.03 -4.78 1.74
N PHE A 457 15.52 -5.56 0.80
CA PHE A 457 16.03 -6.89 0.47
C PHE A 457 16.45 -6.98 -0.98
N GLU A 458 17.33 -7.93 -1.27
CA GLU A 458 17.69 -8.31 -2.62
C GLU A 458 17.34 -9.79 -2.87
N LEU A 459 16.50 -10.04 -3.86
CA LEU A 459 16.21 -11.38 -4.33
C LEU A 459 17.32 -11.85 -5.27
N LYS A 460 18.10 -12.83 -4.83
CA LYS A 460 19.16 -13.45 -5.62
C LYS A 460 18.63 -14.63 -6.43
N GLY A 461 19.04 -14.71 -7.68
CA GLY A 461 18.69 -15.84 -8.51
C GLY A 461 18.40 -15.45 -9.96
N ARG A 462 17.63 -16.29 -10.63
CA ARG A 462 17.20 -16.05 -12.01
C ARG A 462 15.87 -15.30 -12.10
N GLU A 463 15.18 -15.19 -10.99
CA GLU A 463 13.79 -14.72 -10.89
C GLU A 463 13.62 -13.26 -11.33
N THR A 464 14.67 -12.46 -11.21
CA THR A 464 14.66 -11.03 -11.57
C THR A 464 15.46 -10.69 -12.82
N ARG A 465 16.05 -11.68 -13.54
CA ARG A 465 17.02 -11.41 -14.62
C ARG A 465 16.41 -10.71 -15.83
N SER A 466 15.16 -10.98 -16.13
CA SER A 466 14.44 -10.39 -17.27
C SER A 466 13.60 -9.16 -16.88
N ALA A 467 13.78 -8.67 -15.67
CA ALA A 467 12.96 -7.56 -15.15
C ALA A 467 13.18 -6.27 -15.95
N ILE A 468 12.09 -5.60 -16.24
CA ILE A 468 12.05 -4.26 -16.80
C ILE A 468 12.34 -3.25 -15.69
N LYS A 469 13.18 -2.27 -15.98
CA LYS A 469 13.37 -1.14 -15.07
C LYS A 469 12.24 -0.15 -15.24
N LEU A 470 11.66 0.26 -14.12
CA LEU A 470 10.59 1.22 -14.05
C LEU A 470 11.16 2.62 -13.72
N GLY A 471 10.63 3.68 -14.31
CA GLY A 471 10.95 5.06 -13.96
C GLY A 471 10.32 5.46 -12.62
N HIS A 472 9.14 4.91 -12.36
CA HIS A 472 8.32 5.10 -11.16
C HIS A 472 7.46 3.86 -10.93
N LEU A 473 6.78 3.82 -9.79
CA LEU A 473 5.84 2.76 -9.43
C LEU A 473 4.87 3.26 -8.37
N ASN A 474 3.59 3.25 -8.71
CA ASN A 474 2.49 3.18 -7.75
C ASN A 474 2.04 1.71 -7.76
N PRO A 475 2.22 0.96 -6.69
CA PRO A 475 2.15 -0.50 -6.74
C PRO A 475 0.81 -1.08 -7.18
N GLN A 476 -0.27 -0.36 -6.94
CA GLN A 476 -1.63 -0.72 -7.34
C GLN A 476 -1.89 -0.53 -8.85
N THR A 477 -0.97 0.12 -9.58
CA THR A 477 -1.15 0.43 -11.00
C THR A 477 -0.05 -0.16 -11.87
N GLN A 478 -0.45 -0.95 -12.82
CA GLN A 478 0.39 -1.45 -13.90
C GLN A 478 0.07 -0.63 -15.16
N GLU A 479 0.97 0.28 -15.56
CA GLU A 479 0.72 1.26 -16.62
C GLU A 479 0.81 0.69 -18.04
N PHE A 480 1.18 -0.56 -18.18
CA PHE A 480 1.30 -1.26 -19.46
C PHE A 480 1.14 -2.77 -19.27
N THR A 481 0.88 -3.47 -20.35
CA THR A 481 0.95 -4.93 -20.39
C THR A 481 2.27 -5.41 -21.00
N ILE A 482 2.74 -6.59 -20.63
CA ILE A 482 3.87 -7.28 -21.26
C ILE A 482 3.31 -8.41 -22.14
N ASP A 483 3.63 -8.40 -23.44
CA ASP A 483 3.16 -9.43 -24.37
C ASP A 483 3.96 -10.74 -24.23
N SER A 484 3.47 -11.81 -24.87
CA SER A 484 4.14 -13.11 -24.90
C SER A 484 5.57 -13.08 -25.51
N ARG A 485 5.96 -11.98 -26.17
CA ARG A 485 7.31 -11.74 -26.70
C ARG A 485 8.18 -10.95 -25.72
N GLY A 486 7.63 -10.59 -24.53
CA GLY A 486 8.32 -9.79 -23.53
C GLY A 486 8.40 -8.29 -23.86
N LYS A 487 7.53 -7.78 -24.74
CA LYS A 487 7.47 -6.36 -25.08
C LYS A 487 6.40 -5.65 -24.25
N PRO A 488 6.74 -4.53 -23.61
CA PRO A 488 5.73 -3.64 -23.03
C PRO A 488 4.84 -3.04 -24.12
N GLY A 489 3.53 -2.99 -23.91
CA GLY A 489 2.57 -2.35 -24.79
C GLY A 489 1.66 -1.41 -24.02
N ARG A 490 1.55 -0.15 -24.48
CA ARG A 490 0.74 0.92 -23.86
C ARG A 490 -0.64 1.13 -24.49
N GLY A 491 -1.12 0.22 -25.34
CA GLY A 491 -2.39 0.37 -26.05
C GLY A 491 -2.23 0.75 -27.52
N ASP A 492 -3.30 1.22 -28.16
CA ASP A 492 -3.46 1.38 -29.64
C ASP A 492 -2.43 2.29 -30.36
N ASP A 493 -1.52 2.94 -29.64
CA ASP A 493 -0.53 3.86 -30.23
C ASP A 493 0.80 3.19 -30.62
N ASP A 494 1.02 1.92 -30.29
CA ASP A 494 2.31 1.24 -30.53
C ASP A 494 2.41 0.60 -31.95
N ASP A 495 1.36 0.61 -32.75
CA ASP A 495 1.36 -0.03 -34.08
C ASP A 495 1.97 0.82 -35.21
N ASP A 496 2.28 2.10 -34.99
CA ASP A 496 2.73 3.01 -36.06
C ASP A 496 4.24 3.30 -36.12
N ASP A 497 5.08 2.83 -35.19
CA ASP A 497 6.50 3.23 -35.12
C ASP A 497 7.53 2.14 -35.51
N ASP A 498 7.12 0.94 -35.91
CA ASP A 498 8.05 -0.16 -36.27
C ASP A 498 8.49 -0.16 -37.75
N ASP A 499 8.15 0.85 -38.58
CA ASP A 499 8.50 0.91 -40.01
C ASP A 499 9.37 2.11 -40.39
N ARG A 500 10.25 2.60 -39.52
CA ARG A 500 11.36 3.51 -39.93
C ARG A 500 12.69 2.80 -39.80
N GLY A 501 13.01 2.16 -40.93
CA GLY A 501 14.17 1.38 -41.23
C GLY A 501 15.48 1.92 -40.71
N ASP A 502 16.23 0.99 -40.17
CA ASP A 502 17.69 0.98 -40.12
C ASP A 502 18.29 1.06 -41.54
N ASP A 503 18.35 2.26 -42.12
CA ASP A 503 19.06 2.52 -43.38
C ASP A 503 19.79 3.88 -43.32
N ASP A 504 20.81 3.97 -42.45
CA ASP A 504 21.89 4.96 -42.58
C ASP A 504 23.14 4.59 -41.71
N ARG A 505 23.74 3.43 -42.00
CA ARG A 505 25.15 3.16 -41.59
C ARG A 505 25.89 2.55 -42.77
N ASP A 506 26.19 3.36 -43.77
CA ASP A 506 27.36 3.14 -44.63
C ASP A 506 27.62 4.31 -45.59
N ARG A 507 28.08 5.45 -45.09
CA ARG A 507 28.76 6.50 -45.89
C ARG A 507 29.62 7.38 -45.00
N ASP A 508 30.75 6.86 -44.53
CA ASP A 508 31.95 7.70 -44.35
C ASP A 508 33.20 6.85 -44.10
N ARG A 509 33.60 6.09 -45.12
CA ARG A 509 35.00 5.64 -45.27
C ARG A 509 35.37 5.81 -46.71
N ARG A 510 35.74 7.05 -47.11
CA ARG A 510 36.68 7.40 -48.20
C ARG A 510 36.69 8.89 -48.37
N ARG A 511 37.57 9.56 -47.64
CA ARG A 511 38.51 10.58 -48.13
C ARG A 511 39.47 10.97 -47.02
#